data_6174b0e1da9c16de6321cf39c6fb388c
#
_entry.id   6174b0e1da9c16de6321cf39c6fb388c
#
_cell.length_a   1.000
_cell.length_b   1.000
_cell.length_c   1.000
_cell.angle_alpha   90.00
_cell.angle_beta   90.00
_cell.angle_gamma   90.00
#
_symmetry.space_group_name_H-M   'P 1'
#
loop_
_entity.id
_entity.type
_entity.pdbx_description
1 polymer ?
#
loop_
_entity_poly.entity_id
_entity_poly.type
_entity_poly.pdbx_seq_one_letter_code
_entity_poly.pdbx_strand_id
1 'polypeptide(L)'
;MERVIDPELRRPITELGMLRSVEVDDAGSARIGVLLTIAGCPLRGTITADVERELAGVPGITSVHVDLDVMSQAQREELKEKLRGPGGARGVPFSRPGSLTKVYAVASGKGGVGKSTVTVNLAAAMAASGLRVGVVDADVHGFSVPGLLGITVPPTRVDEMILPPVAHGIKTISIGMFLDKNQPVAWRGPMLHRALEQFLTDVYFGDLDVLLLDLPPGTGDIAISVGQLLPSSEILVVTTPQAAAAEVAERAGTVAAQTGQKVAGVIENMSWLALPTGERMELFGSGGGALVSERLGSVLGYDVPLLGSIPLDVRLREGG
;
A
#
# COMPACT_ATOMS: atom_id res chain seq x y z
N MET A 1 25.44 -11.16 9.15
CA MET A 1 24.39 -10.29 9.74
C MET A 1 23.86 -9.24 8.77
N GLU A 2 24.64 -8.75 7.81
CA GLU A 2 24.16 -7.81 6.77
C GLU A 2 23.04 -8.35 5.87
N ARG A 3 22.87 -9.67 5.80
CA ARG A 3 21.81 -10.33 5.03
C ARG A 3 20.51 -10.50 5.82
N VAL A 4 20.55 -10.27 7.13
CA VAL A 4 19.32 -10.30 7.94
C VAL A 4 18.59 -8.98 7.74
N ILE A 5 17.46 -9.05 7.07
CA ILE A 5 16.66 -7.89 6.67
C ILE A 5 15.46 -7.77 7.60
N ASP A 6 15.27 -6.58 8.19
CA ASP A 6 14.03 -6.31 8.94
C ASP A 6 12.82 -6.34 8.00
N PRO A 7 11.77 -7.14 8.29
CA PRO A 7 10.64 -7.33 7.37
C PRO A 7 9.79 -6.07 7.15
N GLU A 8 9.66 -5.18 8.15
CA GLU A 8 8.88 -3.94 8.05
C GLU A 8 9.70 -2.83 7.37
N LEU A 9 10.95 -2.66 7.79
CA LEU A 9 11.82 -1.60 7.30
C LEU A 9 12.49 -1.96 5.97
N ARG A 10 12.62 -3.26 5.67
CA ARG A 10 13.25 -3.80 4.45
C ARG A 10 14.70 -3.34 4.27
N ARG A 11 15.41 -3.21 5.38
CA ARG A 11 16.82 -2.85 5.44
C ARG A 11 17.58 -3.81 6.38
N PRO A 12 18.90 -3.98 6.22
CA PRO A 12 19.71 -4.78 7.10
C PRO A 12 19.58 -4.34 8.56
N ILE A 13 19.41 -5.30 9.49
CA ILE A 13 19.33 -4.97 10.93
C ILE A 13 20.60 -4.27 11.45
N THR A 14 21.73 -4.49 10.79
CA THR A 14 23.00 -3.81 11.07
C THR A 14 22.94 -2.32 10.77
N GLU A 15 22.36 -1.93 9.64
CA GLU A 15 22.17 -0.52 9.27
C GLU A 15 21.17 0.19 10.19
N LEU A 16 20.16 -0.54 10.66
CA LEU A 16 19.11 -0.01 11.52
C LEU A 16 19.56 0.16 12.98
N GLY A 17 20.79 -0.27 13.32
CA GLY A 17 21.27 -0.24 14.69
C GLY A 17 20.56 -1.25 15.60
N MET A 18 19.96 -2.29 15.01
CA MET A 18 19.28 -3.35 15.75
C MET A 18 20.24 -4.44 16.26
N LEU A 19 21.46 -4.52 15.75
CA LEU A 19 22.46 -5.46 16.22
C LEU A 19 23.17 -4.89 17.45
N ARG A 20 22.97 -5.53 18.64
CA ARG A 20 23.58 -5.12 19.90
C ARG A 20 24.94 -5.77 20.13
N SER A 21 25.02 -7.09 19.95
CA SER A 21 26.25 -7.87 20.20
C SER A 21 26.30 -9.12 19.33
N VAL A 22 27.53 -9.55 19.05
CA VAL A 22 27.84 -10.84 18.41
C VAL A 22 28.96 -11.46 19.21
N GLU A 23 28.72 -12.58 19.85
CA GLU A 23 29.68 -13.32 20.66
C GLU A 23 29.71 -14.75 20.16
N VAL A 24 30.92 -15.32 19.98
CA VAL A 24 31.11 -16.71 19.58
C VAL A 24 32.13 -17.32 20.52
N ASP A 25 31.76 -18.41 21.14
CA ASP A 25 32.70 -19.13 22.03
C ASP A 25 33.59 -20.13 21.27
N ASP A 26 34.54 -20.70 21.96
CA ASP A 26 35.51 -21.66 21.40
C ASP A 26 34.83 -22.97 20.91
N ALA A 27 33.62 -23.26 21.37
CA ALA A 27 32.82 -24.41 20.94
C ALA A 27 31.97 -24.12 19.69
N GLY A 28 32.03 -22.88 19.19
CA GLY A 28 31.26 -22.43 18.04
C GLY A 28 29.82 -22.06 18.36
N SER A 29 29.46 -21.86 19.63
CA SER A 29 28.14 -21.36 20.00
C SER A 29 28.09 -19.84 19.83
N ALA A 30 27.21 -19.36 18.96
CA ALA A 30 27.02 -17.93 18.68
C ALA A 30 25.86 -17.39 19.51
N ARG A 31 26.10 -16.28 20.24
CA ARG A 31 25.09 -15.51 20.96
C ARG A 31 24.93 -14.15 20.29
N ILE A 32 23.74 -13.86 19.81
CA ILE A 32 23.42 -12.65 19.04
C ILE A 32 22.42 -11.81 19.81
N GLY A 33 22.82 -10.60 20.21
CA GLY A 33 21.92 -9.62 20.81
C GLY A 33 21.24 -8.77 19.74
N VAL A 34 19.90 -8.79 19.69
CA VAL A 34 19.10 -8.00 18.74
C VAL A 34 18.16 -7.08 19.50
N LEU A 35 18.11 -5.81 19.09
CA LEU A 35 17.22 -4.78 19.62
C LEU A 35 15.98 -4.64 18.75
N LEU A 36 14.82 -4.89 19.33
CA LEU A 36 13.53 -4.65 18.70
C LEU A 36 13.09 -3.20 18.91
N THR A 37 12.34 -2.65 17.98
CA THR A 37 11.80 -1.28 18.08
C THR A 37 10.80 -1.14 19.23
N ILE A 38 10.00 -2.19 19.48
CA ILE A 38 9.00 -2.25 20.57
C ILE A 38 9.01 -3.63 21.24
N ALA A 39 8.62 -3.69 22.52
CA ALA A 39 8.56 -4.95 23.29
C ALA A 39 7.59 -5.99 22.72
N GLY A 40 6.50 -5.54 22.10
CA GLY A 40 5.45 -6.38 21.50
C GLY A 40 5.61 -6.59 20.00
N CYS A 41 6.82 -6.51 19.43
CA CYS A 41 7.03 -6.67 17.99
C CYS A 41 6.45 -8.01 17.48
N PRO A 42 5.47 -7.98 16.57
CA PRO A 42 4.84 -9.20 16.04
C PRO A 42 5.81 -10.04 15.20
N LEU A 43 6.89 -9.45 14.72
CA LEU A 43 7.88 -10.09 13.84
C LEU A 43 9.10 -10.65 14.57
N ARG A 44 9.10 -10.64 15.92
CA ARG A 44 10.19 -11.18 16.72
C ARG A 44 10.62 -12.59 16.29
N GLY A 45 9.64 -13.45 16.01
CA GLY A 45 9.90 -14.84 15.57
C GLY A 45 10.55 -14.90 14.19
N THR A 46 10.14 -14.05 13.27
CA THR A 46 10.70 -13.96 11.91
C THR A 46 12.16 -13.49 11.97
N ILE A 47 12.44 -12.43 12.73
CA ILE A 47 13.81 -11.91 12.89
C ILE A 47 14.72 -12.97 13.53
N THR A 48 14.24 -13.68 14.57
CA THR A 48 14.98 -14.77 15.19
C THR A 48 15.31 -15.87 14.18
N ALA A 49 14.32 -16.37 13.45
CA ALA A 49 14.51 -17.42 12.46
C ALA A 49 15.44 -17.00 11.31
N ASP A 50 15.40 -15.73 10.91
CA ASP A 50 16.29 -15.22 9.86
C ASP A 50 17.74 -15.13 10.35
N VAL A 51 17.98 -14.71 11.60
CA VAL A 51 19.32 -14.73 12.22
C VAL A 51 19.86 -16.16 12.32
N GLU A 52 19.06 -17.09 12.82
CA GLU A 52 19.43 -18.49 12.93
C GLU A 52 19.76 -19.11 11.57
N ARG A 53 18.95 -18.86 10.56
CA ARG A 53 19.16 -19.35 9.19
C ARG A 53 20.45 -18.81 8.57
N GLU A 54 20.72 -17.52 8.70
CA GLU A 54 21.92 -16.90 8.13
C GLU A 54 23.21 -17.39 8.81
N LEU A 55 23.15 -17.70 10.09
CA LEU A 55 24.33 -18.18 10.83
C LEU A 55 24.53 -19.70 10.73
N ALA A 56 23.48 -20.49 10.50
CA ALA A 56 23.57 -21.92 10.33
C ALA A 56 24.50 -22.34 9.15
N GLY A 57 24.66 -21.45 8.16
CA GLY A 57 25.55 -21.65 7.02
C GLY A 57 27.01 -21.20 7.22
N VAL A 58 27.35 -20.65 8.40
CA VAL A 58 28.69 -20.12 8.67
C VAL A 58 29.60 -21.22 9.20
N PRO A 59 30.74 -21.53 8.53
CA PRO A 59 31.68 -22.53 9.03
C PRO A 59 32.18 -22.22 10.44
N GLY A 60 32.13 -23.24 11.31
CA GLY A 60 32.56 -23.11 12.71
C GLY A 60 31.46 -22.72 13.70
N ILE A 61 30.25 -22.38 13.22
CA ILE A 61 29.10 -22.17 14.10
C ILE A 61 28.38 -23.51 14.29
N THR A 62 28.21 -23.91 15.55
CA THR A 62 27.58 -25.18 15.96
C THR A 62 26.17 -24.97 16.53
N SER A 63 25.92 -23.81 17.14
CA SER A 63 24.63 -23.41 17.66
C SER A 63 24.45 -21.90 17.63
N VAL A 64 23.20 -21.44 17.57
CA VAL A 64 22.86 -19.99 17.55
C VAL A 64 21.84 -19.73 18.66
N HIS A 65 22.08 -18.72 19.45
CA HIS A 65 21.16 -18.21 20.46
C HIS A 65 20.91 -16.72 20.23
N VAL A 66 19.63 -16.33 20.10
CA VAL A 66 19.24 -14.95 19.83
C VAL A 66 18.61 -14.34 21.09
N ASP A 67 19.29 -13.34 21.67
CA ASP A 67 18.80 -12.55 22.79
C ASP A 67 18.08 -11.31 22.26
N LEU A 68 16.78 -11.24 22.45
CA LEU A 68 15.96 -10.11 22.05
C LEU A 68 15.78 -9.12 23.19
N ASP A 69 16.07 -7.86 22.95
CA ASP A 69 15.88 -6.74 23.85
C ASP A 69 15.15 -5.60 23.13
N VAL A 70 14.83 -4.52 23.82
CA VAL A 70 14.08 -3.38 23.24
C VAL A 70 14.98 -2.16 23.18
N MET A 71 14.91 -1.43 22.07
CA MET A 71 15.62 -0.15 21.91
C MET A 71 15.23 0.85 22.99
N SER A 72 16.23 1.54 23.55
CA SER A 72 16.03 2.72 24.36
C SER A 72 15.40 3.86 23.55
N GLN A 73 14.88 4.89 24.23
CA GLN A 73 14.34 6.07 23.54
C GLN A 73 15.37 6.73 22.63
N ALA A 74 16.62 6.89 23.10
CA ALA A 74 17.70 7.47 22.29
C ALA A 74 18.00 6.66 21.01
N GLN A 75 18.01 5.33 21.12
CA GLN A 75 18.22 4.46 19.96
C GLN A 75 17.05 4.52 18.95
N ARG A 76 15.81 4.66 19.44
CA ARG A 76 14.65 4.88 18.55
C ARG A 76 14.69 6.24 17.84
N GLU A 77 15.16 7.28 18.52
CA GLU A 77 15.35 8.60 17.92
C GLU A 77 16.41 8.56 16.82
N GLU A 78 17.56 7.91 17.09
CA GLU A 78 18.60 7.69 16.08
C GLU A 78 18.09 6.89 14.88
N LEU A 79 17.33 5.82 15.12
CA LEU A 79 16.68 5.06 14.05
C LEU A 79 15.76 5.94 13.20
N LYS A 80 14.92 6.75 13.83
CA LYS A 80 14.02 7.68 13.12
C LYS A 80 14.78 8.68 12.26
N GLU A 81 15.86 9.23 12.77
CA GLU A 81 16.72 10.15 12.00
C GLU A 81 17.35 9.45 10.79
N LYS A 82 17.85 8.23 10.96
CA LYS A 82 18.39 7.41 9.87
C LYS A 82 17.34 7.09 8.80
N LEU A 83 16.10 6.86 9.21
CA LEU A 83 15.00 6.52 8.31
C LEU A 83 14.45 7.74 7.57
N ARG A 84 14.34 8.89 8.24
CA ARG A 84 13.79 10.13 7.65
C ARG A 84 14.80 10.92 6.81
N GLY A 85 16.10 10.66 7.01
CA GLY A 85 17.17 11.41 6.37
C GLY A 85 17.35 12.84 6.92
N PRO A 86 18.45 13.52 6.56
CA PRO A 86 18.72 14.87 7.00
C PRO A 86 17.67 15.84 6.43
N GLY A 87 16.95 16.54 7.31
CA GLY A 87 15.94 17.52 6.94
C GLY A 87 14.51 17.04 6.93
N GLY A 88 14.16 16.04 7.74
CA GLY A 88 12.81 15.47 7.91
C GLY A 88 11.73 16.49 8.29
N ALA A 89 11.48 17.49 7.40
CA ALA A 89 10.41 18.44 7.54
C ALA A 89 9.06 17.71 7.55
N ARG A 90 8.18 18.09 8.47
CA ARG A 90 6.77 17.68 8.50
C ARG A 90 6.13 18.10 7.17
N GLY A 91 5.78 17.14 6.33
CA GLY A 91 5.10 17.33 5.05
C GLY A 91 4.99 16.00 4.32
N VAL A 92 4.05 15.92 3.40
CA VAL A 92 3.81 14.72 2.61
C VAL A 92 5.04 14.41 1.73
N PRO A 93 5.79 13.32 1.96
CA PRO A 93 7.02 13.05 1.21
C PRO A 93 6.80 12.95 -0.29
N PHE A 94 5.65 12.42 -0.69
CA PHE A 94 5.27 12.14 -2.08
C PHE A 94 4.88 13.40 -2.88
N SER A 95 4.61 14.53 -2.20
CA SER A 95 4.31 15.82 -2.86
C SER A 95 5.52 16.75 -2.97
N ARG A 96 6.70 16.32 -2.48
CA ARG A 96 7.92 17.14 -2.55
C ARG A 96 8.41 17.31 -3.99
N PRO A 97 8.91 18.49 -4.36
CA PRO A 97 9.61 18.66 -5.63
C PRO A 97 10.74 17.64 -5.76
N GLY A 98 10.76 16.91 -6.87
CA GLY A 98 11.77 15.88 -7.13
C GLY A 98 11.43 14.49 -6.56
N SER A 99 10.25 14.28 -5.97
CA SER A 99 9.78 12.93 -5.65
C SER A 99 9.72 12.07 -6.91
N LEU A 100 10.37 10.92 -6.88
CA LEU A 100 10.36 9.94 -7.99
C LEU A 100 9.20 8.96 -7.88
N THR A 101 8.50 8.94 -6.75
CA THR A 101 7.34 8.06 -6.52
C THR A 101 6.19 8.47 -7.42
N LYS A 102 5.70 7.55 -8.24
CA LYS A 102 4.45 7.72 -8.98
C LYS A 102 3.27 7.45 -8.06
N VAL A 103 2.33 8.38 -8.01
CA VAL A 103 1.16 8.26 -7.15
C VAL A 103 -0.10 8.16 -8.00
N TYR A 104 -0.87 7.10 -7.78
CA TYR A 104 -2.14 6.87 -8.46
C TYR A 104 -3.30 6.78 -7.47
N ALA A 105 -4.30 7.62 -7.68
CA ALA A 105 -5.57 7.57 -6.96
C ALA A 105 -6.55 6.68 -7.75
N VAL A 106 -6.91 5.52 -7.21
CA VAL A 106 -7.84 4.59 -7.85
C VAL A 106 -9.25 4.95 -7.45
N ALA A 107 -10.03 5.41 -8.40
CA ALA A 107 -11.37 5.94 -8.23
C ALA A 107 -12.41 5.10 -8.98
N SER A 108 -13.66 5.16 -8.54
CA SER A 108 -14.81 4.58 -9.25
C SER A 108 -16.04 5.44 -9.07
N GLY A 109 -16.90 5.49 -10.07
CA GLY A 109 -18.14 6.27 -10.00
C GLY A 109 -19.21 5.64 -9.09
N LYS A 110 -19.14 4.33 -8.84
CA LYS A 110 -20.08 3.57 -7.97
C LYS A 110 -19.36 2.47 -7.22
N GLY A 111 -19.98 1.99 -6.14
CA GLY A 111 -19.52 0.80 -5.40
C GLY A 111 -19.75 -0.50 -6.20
N GLY A 112 -19.04 -1.56 -5.83
CA GLY A 112 -19.23 -2.89 -6.40
C GLY A 112 -18.59 -3.14 -7.77
N VAL A 113 -17.78 -2.21 -8.29
CA VAL A 113 -17.06 -2.41 -9.58
C VAL A 113 -15.74 -3.19 -9.41
N GLY A 114 -15.38 -3.58 -8.20
CA GLY A 114 -14.15 -4.29 -7.91
C GLY A 114 -12.91 -3.38 -7.84
N LYS A 115 -13.09 -2.09 -7.53
CA LYS A 115 -12.02 -1.10 -7.43
C LYS A 115 -10.86 -1.57 -6.54
N SER A 116 -11.13 -1.96 -5.29
CA SER A 116 -10.12 -2.42 -4.34
C SER A 116 -9.42 -3.70 -4.78
N THR A 117 -10.16 -4.62 -5.42
CA THR A 117 -9.59 -5.83 -6.02
C THR A 117 -8.61 -5.47 -7.15
N VAL A 118 -8.98 -4.52 -8.03
CA VAL A 118 -8.09 -4.01 -9.08
C VAL A 118 -6.87 -3.35 -8.46
N THR A 119 -7.04 -2.51 -7.44
CA THR A 119 -5.95 -1.82 -6.73
C THR A 119 -4.94 -2.81 -6.17
N VAL A 120 -5.41 -3.84 -5.46
CA VAL A 120 -4.55 -4.85 -4.82
C VAL A 120 -3.80 -5.70 -5.86
N ASN A 121 -4.51 -6.16 -6.91
CA ASN A 121 -3.88 -6.98 -7.94
C ASN A 121 -2.89 -6.18 -8.79
N LEU A 122 -3.18 -4.90 -9.06
CA LEU A 122 -2.23 -3.99 -9.72
C LEU A 122 -0.98 -3.80 -8.86
N ALA A 123 -1.15 -3.56 -7.55
CA ALA A 123 -0.04 -3.47 -6.61
C ALA A 123 0.80 -4.74 -6.57
N ALA A 124 0.15 -5.91 -6.54
CA ALA A 124 0.83 -7.20 -6.53
C ALA A 124 1.61 -7.46 -7.83
N ALA A 125 1.03 -7.13 -8.98
CA ALA A 125 1.70 -7.27 -10.27
C ALA A 125 2.91 -6.33 -10.39
N MET A 126 2.81 -5.09 -9.92
CA MET A 126 3.91 -4.15 -9.87
C MET A 126 5.02 -4.61 -8.91
N ALA A 127 4.67 -5.11 -7.73
CA ALA A 127 5.64 -5.65 -6.78
C ALA A 127 6.34 -6.91 -7.32
N ALA A 128 5.61 -7.79 -8.00
CA ALA A 128 6.17 -8.96 -8.68
C ALA A 128 7.13 -8.58 -9.83
N SER A 129 6.94 -7.41 -10.43
CA SER A 129 7.84 -6.85 -11.45
C SER A 129 9.08 -6.18 -10.85
N GLY A 130 9.26 -6.22 -9.51
CA GLY A 130 10.41 -5.66 -8.81
C GLY A 130 10.26 -4.21 -8.36
N LEU A 131 9.10 -3.58 -8.54
CA LEU A 131 8.83 -2.23 -8.05
C LEU A 131 8.54 -2.24 -6.54
N ARG A 132 8.96 -1.17 -5.86
CA ARG A 132 8.64 -0.92 -4.44
C ARG A 132 7.28 -0.24 -4.39
N VAL A 133 6.29 -0.95 -3.86
CA VAL A 133 4.89 -0.53 -3.91
C VAL A 133 4.33 -0.29 -2.52
N GLY A 134 3.60 0.82 -2.37
CA GLY A 134 2.76 1.13 -1.22
C GLY A 134 1.29 1.19 -1.61
N VAL A 135 0.41 0.84 -0.67
CA VAL A 135 -1.04 1.01 -0.81
C VAL A 135 -1.60 1.72 0.42
N VAL A 136 -2.38 2.76 0.17
CA VAL A 136 -3.20 3.43 1.18
C VAL A 136 -4.66 3.12 0.89
N ASP A 137 -5.31 2.39 1.78
CA ASP A 137 -6.75 2.16 1.75
C ASP A 137 -7.46 3.33 2.44
N ALA A 138 -8.01 4.22 1.64
CA ALA A 138 -8.72 5.41 2.07
C ALA A 138 -10.26 5.23 2.08
N ASP A 139 -10.75 4.03 1.79
CA ASP A 139 -12.19 3.71 1.87
C ASP A 139 -12.60 3.40 3.31
N VAL A 140 -13.06 4.44 4.01
CA VAL A 140 -13.41 4.36 5.43
C VAL A 140 -14.63 3.49 5.71
N HIS A 141 -15.53 3.39 4.76
CA HIS A 141 -16.79 2.66 4.93
C HIS A 141 -16.74 1.23 4.41
N GLY A 142 -15.76 0.95 3.54
CA GLY A 142 -15.62 -0.32 2.86
C GLY A 142 -14.17 -0.79 2.78
N PHE A 143 -13.35 -0.50 3.80
CA PHE A 143 -11.96 -0.92 3.82
C PHE A 143 -11.84 -2.43 3.61
N SER A 144 -11.19 -2.82 2.52
CA SER A 144 -11.08 -4.22 2.11
C SER A 144 -9.65 -4.63 1.75
N VAL A 145 -8.76 -3.67 1.52
CA VAL A 145 -7.38 -3.93 1.09
C VAL A 145 -6.61 -4.85 2.05
N PRO A 146 -6.67 -4.66 3.39
CA PRO A 146 -5.98 -5.58 4.31
C PRO A 146 -6.46 -7.03 4.18
N GLY A 147 -7.78 -7.23 4.09
CA GLY A 147 -8.36 -8.56 3.92
C GLY A 147 -7.94 -9.21 2.60
N LEU A 148 -7.97 -8.47 1.49
CA LEU A 148 -7.56 -8.94 0.17
C LEU A 148 -6.06 -9.32 0.10
N LEU A 149 -5.22 -8.69 0.94
CA LEU A 149 -3.79 -9.00 1.05
C LEU A 149 -3.46 -10.02 2.14
N GLY A 150 -4.45 -10.54 2.87
CA GLY A 150 -4.23 -11.46 3.98
C GLY A 150 -3.51 -10.83 5.19
N ILE A 151 -3.59 -9.51 5.35
CA ILE A 151 -2.96 -8.81 6.46
C ILE A 151 -3.82 -8.94 7.71
N THR A 152 -3.28 -9.63 8.72
CA THR A 152 -3.95 -9.87 10.01
C THR A 152 -3.28 -9.14 11.17
N VAL A 153 -2.09 -8.58 10.95
CA VAL A 153 -1.31 -7.88 11.98
C VAL A 153 -1.55 -6.38 11.89
N PRO A 154 -1.67 -5.68 13.04
CA PRO A 154 -1.78 -4.22 13.06
C PRO A 154 -0.45 -3.57 12.67
N PRO A 155 -0.47 -2.28 12.27
CA PRO A 155 0.74 -1.48 12.09
C PRO A 155 1.53 -1.37 13.40
N THR A 156 2.85 -1.39 13.29
CA THR A 156 3.74 -1.16 14.44
C THR A 156 3.95 0.34 14.64
N ARG A 157 3.88 0.83 15.88
CA ARG A 157 4.18 2.23 16.20
C ARG A 157 5.54 2.34 16.87
N VAL A 158 6.38 3.22 16.34
CA VAL A 158 7.66 3.62 16.93
C VAL A 158 7.54 5.12 17.25
N ASP A 159 7.09 5.43 18.47
CA ASP A 159 6.66 6.76 18.90
C ASP A 159 5.57 7.35 17.98
N GLU A 160 5.87 8.39 17.21
CA GLU A 160 4.94 9.02 16.26
C GLU A 160 5.00 8.37 14.85
N MET A 161 6.01 7.56 14.57
CA MET A 161 6.15 6.90 13.27
C MET A 161 5.36 5.59 13.24
N ILE A 162 4.65 5.37 12.13
CA ILE A 162 3.86 4.17 11.89
C ILE A 162 4.59 3.32 10.86
N LEU A 163 4.90 2.08 11.22
CA LEU A 163 5.44 1.08 10.29
C LEU A 163 4.28 0.28 9.72
N PRO A 164 4.03 0.37 8.40
CA PRO A 164 2.93 -0.36 7.78
C PRO A 164 3.28 -1.84 7.66
N PRO A 165 2.33 -2.76 7.88
CA PRO A 165 2.55 -4.17 7.60
C PRO A 165 2.87 -4.39 6.12
N VAL A 166 3.63 -5.45 5.85
CA VAL A 166 4.06 -5.83 4.50
C VAL A 166 3.48 -7.20 4.16
N ALA A 167 2.73 -7.28 3.05
CA ALA A 167 2.26 -8.53 2.48
C ALA A 167 2.55 -8.54 0.98
N HIS A 168 2.98 -9.67 0.44
CA HIS A 168 3.35 -9.83 -0.98
C HIS A 168 4.33 -8.75 -1.50
N GLY A 169 5.20 -8.24 -0.62
CA GLY A 169 6.13 -7.15 -0.95
C GLY A 169 5.51 -5.75 -0.98
N ILE A 170 4.24 -5.61 -0.62
CA ILE A 170 3.48 -4.35 -0.63
C ILE A 170 3.38 -3.82 0.80
N LYS A 171 3.77 -2.55 1.01
CA LYS A 171 3.54 -1.82 2.26
C LYS A 171 2.12 -1.27 2.27
N THR A 172 1.33 -1.63 3.27
CA THR A 172 -0.09 -1.30 3.26
C THR A 172 -0.52 -0.60 4.54
N ILE A 173 -1.26 0.48 4.40
CA ILE A 173 -1.96 1.12 5.51
C ILE A 173 -3.44 1.27 5.16
N SER A 174 -4.30 1.02 6.12
CA SER A 174 -5.75 1.21 5.99
C SER A 174 -6.30 1.87 7.24
N ILE A 175 -7.29 2.72 7.06
CA ILE A 175 -7.99 3.33 8.19
C ILE A 175 -8.65 2.26 9.07
N GLY A 176 -9.07 1.15 8.49
CA GLY A 176 -9.65 0.01 9.21
C GLY A 176 -8.70 -0.63 10.22
N MET A 177 -7.39 -0.47 10.07
CA MET A 177 -6.39 -1.00 11.01
C MET A 177 -6.35 -0.24 12.34
N PHE A 178 -6.94 0.94 12.41
CA PHE A 178 -6.98 1.81 13.61
C PHE A 178 -8.36 1.87 14.25
N LEU A 179 -9.34 1.16 13.68
CA LEU A 179 -10.70 1.13 14.19
C LEU A 179 -10.88 -0.07 15.12
N ASP A 180 -11.42 0.18 16.30
CA ASP A 180 -11.94 -0.89 17.13
C ASP A 180 -13.14 -1.53 16.43
N LYS A 181 -13.12 -2.86 16.26
CA LYS A 181 -14.12 -3.65 15.52
C LYS A 181 -15.58 -3.40 15.94
N ASN A 182 -15.82 -2.72 17.07
CA ASN A 182 -17.12 -2.54 17.70
C ASN A 182 -17.57 -1.08 17.83
N GLN A 183 -16.83 -0.09 17.29
CA GLN A 183 -17.26 1.29 17.37
C GLN A 183 -17.61 1.85 15.99
N PRO A 184 -18.88 2.21 15.74
CA PRO A 184 -19.24 2.98 14.55
C PRO A 184 -18.67 4.40 14.71
N VAL A 185 -17.63 4.71 13.95
CA VAL A 185 -17.06 6.07 13.92
C VAL A 185 -17.72 6.83 12.79
N ALA A 186 -18.42 7.89 13.14
CA ALA A 186 -18.98 8.82 12.15
C ALA A 186 -17.87 9.73 11.60
N TRP A 187 -17.22 9.32 10.53
CA TRP A 187 -16.20 10.10 9.86
C TRP A 187 -16.84 11.28 9.10
N ARG A 188 -16.38 12.49 9.40
CA ARG A 188 -16.75 13.70 8.65
C ARG A 188 -15.55 14.15 7.80
N GLY A 189 -15.81 14.87 6.70
CA GLY A 189 -14.79 15.29 5.74
C GLY A 189 -13.47 15.81 6.36
N PRO A 190 -13.48 16.76 7.33
CA PRO A 190 -12.26 17.24 7.96
C PRO A 190 -11.46 16.18 8.73
N MET A 191 -12.15 15.19 9.32
CA MET A 191 -11.47 14.07 10.02
C MET A 191 -10.81 13.13 9.02
N LEU A 192 -11.46 12.88 7.89
CA LEU A 192 -10.91 12.06 6.81
C LEU A 192 -9.68 12.71 6.17
N HIS A 193 -9.73 14.00 5.93
CA HIS A 193 -8.59 14.76 5.44
C HIS A 193 -7.38 14.65 6.39
N ARG A 194 -7.59 14.84 7.69
CA ARG A 194 -6.53 14.68 8.70
C ARG A 194 -5.97 13.26 8.77
N ALA A 195 -6.83 12.26 8.71
CA ALA A 195 -6.38 10.85 8.72
C ALA A 195 -5.52 10.53 7.49
N LEU A 196 -5.94 10.99 6.31
CA LEU A 196 -5.18 10.83 5.09
C LEU A 196 -3.84 11.57 5.14
N GLU A 197 -3.85 12.82 5.60
CA GLU A 197 -2.63 13.59 5.82
C GLU A 197 -1.68 12.86 6.78
N GLN A 198 -2.19 12.34 7.90
CA GLN A 198 -1.41 11.58 8.87
C GLN A 198 -0.85 10.28 8.24
N PHE A 199 -1.60 9.56 7.43
CA PHE A 199 -1.08 8.38 6.72
C PHE A 199 0.02 8.73 5.73
N LEU A 200 -0.08 9.87 5.09
CA LEU A 200 0.94 10.30 4.13
C LEU A 200 2.19 10.89 4.79
N THR A 201 2.10 11.34 6.06
CA THR A 201 3.21 11.97 6.79
C THR A 201 3.88 11.06 7.81
N ASP A 202 3.09 10.30 8.58
CA ASP A 202 3.57 9.55 9.74
C ASP A 202 3.87 8.08 9.41
N VAL A 203 3.26 7.53 8.33
CA VAL A 203 3.55 6.19 7.87
C VAL A 203 4.89 6.14 7.14
N TYR A 204 5.79 5.29 7.60
CA TYR A 204 7.07 5.08 6.96
C TYR A 204 6.97 4.10 5.80
N PHE A 205 6.76 4.61 4.62
CA PHE A 205 6.79 3.79 3.41
C PHE A 205 8.22 3.56 2.88
N GLY A 206 9.20 4.39 3.29
CA GLY A 206 10.54 4.39 2.70
C GLY A 206 10.51 4.87 1.23
N ASP A 207 11.50 4.45 0.47
CA ASP A 207 11.55 4.77 -0.95
C ASP A 207 10.58 3.88 -1.71
N LEU A 208 9.55 4.47 -2.30
CA LEU A 208 8.60 3.81 -3.18
C LEU A 208 8.84 4.21 -4.63
N ASP A 209 8.61 3.27 -5.55
CA ASP A 209 8.46 3.55 -6.97
C ASP A 209 7.01 3.93 -7.29
N VAL A 210 6.03 3.28 -6.61
CA VAL A 210 4.61 3.51 -6.80
C VAL A 210 3.86 3.53 -5.47
N LEU A 211 2.94 4.49 -5.33
CA LEU A 211 1.94 4.55 -4.27
C LEU A 211 0.54 4.52 -4.89
N LEU A 212 -0.27 3.55 -4.51
CA LEU A 212 -1.67 3.46 -4.89
C LEU A 212 -2.56 3.89 -3.72
N LEU A 213 -3.55 4.74 -3.99
CA LEU A 213 -4.57 5.12 -3.02
C LEU A 213 -5.90 4.52 -3.45
N ASP A 214 -6.46 3.61 -2.66
CA ASP A 214 -7.79 3.04 -2.89
C ASP A 214 -8.85 3.98 -2.32
N LEU A 215 -9.53 4.74 -3.18
CA LEU A 215 -10.48 5.77 -2.76
C LEU A 215 -11.87 5.16 -2.47
N PRO A 216 -12.70 5.77 -1.63
CA PRO A 216 -14.11 5.38 -1.54
C PRO A 216 -14.82 5.59 -2.88
N PRO A 217 -15.93 4.86 -3.13
CA PRO A 217 -16.71 5.04 -4.35
C PRO A 217 -17.34 6.44 -4.41
N GLY A 218 -17.39 7.02 -5.60
CA GLY A 218 -17.93 8.35 -5.84
C GLY A 218 -16.87 9.45 -5.82
N THR A 219 -17.34 10.71 -5.71
CA THR A 219 -16.53 11.94 -5.83
C THR A 219 -16.51 12.74 -4.55
N GLY A 220 -16.43 12.04 -3.41
CA GLY A 220 -16.54 12.67 -2.09
C GLY A 220 -15.27 13.43 -1.65
N ASP A 221 -15.34 13.96 -0.43
CA ASP A 221 -14.32 14.80 0.22
C ASP A 221 -12.90 14.18 0.18
N ILE A 222 -12.79 12.84 0.15
CA ILE A 222 -11.49 12.15 0.10
C ILE A 222 -10.77 12.37 -1.23
N ALA A 223 -11.48 12.32 -2.35
CA ALA A 223 -10.87 12.54 -3.66
C ALA A 223 -10.33 13.97 -3.77
N ILE A 224 -11.06 14.95 -3.24
CA ILE A 224 -10.61 16.34 -3.14
C ILE A 224 -9.40 16.46 -2.22
N SER A 225 -9.44 15.78 -1.06
CA SER A 225 -8.32 15.77 -0.11
C SER A 225 -7.05 15.18 -0.71
N VAL A 226 -7.17 14.10 -1.50
CA VAL A 226 -6.03 13.51 -2.23
C VAL A 226 -5.44 14.52 -3.21
N GLY A 227 -6.28 15.20 -4.00
CA GLY A 227 -5.80 16.23 -4.93
C GLY A 227 -5.09 17.40 -4.24
N GLN A 228 -5.55 17.80 -3.05
CA GLN A 228 -4.89 18.86 -2.26
C GLN A 228 -3.56 18.41 -1.65
N LEU A 229 -3.49 17.19 -1.11
CA LEU A 229 -2.29 16.65 -0.46
C LEU A 229 -1.25 16.15 -1.46
N LEU A 230 -1.70 15.65 -2.60
CA LEU A 230 -0.89 15.02 -3.65
C LEU A 230 -1.27 15.56 -5.04
N PRO A 231 -1.01 16.84 -5.32
CA PRO A 231 -1.46 17.49 -6.56
C PRO A 231 -0.84 16.91 -7.83
N SER A 232 0.30 16.22 -7.71
CA SER A 232 0.97 15.52 -8.82
C SER A 232 0.47 14.08 -9.03
N SER A 233 -0.46 13.60 -8.20
CA SER A 233 -1.02 12.26 -8.40
C SER A 233 -1.94 12.21 -9.62
N GLU A 234 -2.00 11.02 -10.24
CA GLU A 234 -2.87 10.77 -11.37
C GLU A 234 -4.04 9.88 -10.96
N ILE A 235 -5.17 10.02 -11.64
CA ILE A 235 -6.39 9.24 -11.34
C ILE A 235 -6.47 8.04 -12.29
N LEU A 236 -6.66 6.84 -11.73
CA LEU A 236 -7.06 5.63 -12.44
C LEU A 236 -8.54 5.39 -12.20
N VAL A 237 -9.33 5.34 -13.26
CA VAL A 237 -10.79 5.14 -13.16
C VAL A 237 -11.13 3.69 -13.40
N VAL A 238 -11.72 3.03 -12.39
CA VAL A 238 -12.23 1.66 -12.51
C VAL A 238 -13.73 1.68 -12.78
N THR A 239 -14.15 1.00 -13.82
CA THR A 239 -15.56 0.86 -14.24
C THR A 239 -15.88 -0.59 -14.62
N THR A 240 -17.12 -0.83 -15.03
CA THR A 240 -17.60 -2.11 -15.57
C THR A 240 -18.30 -1.86 -16.93
N PRO A 241 -18.56 -2.90 -17.75
CA PRO A 241 -19.22 -2.74 -19.05
C PRO A 241 -20.61 -2.12 -19.01
N GLN A 242 -21.27 -2.07 -17.85
CA GLN A 242 -22.64 -1.57 -17.72
C GLN A 242 -22.80 -0.10 -18.13
N ALA A 243 -23.94 0.21 -18.69
CA ALA A 243 -24.28 1.50 -19.32
C ALA A 243 -24.28 2.76 -18.43
N ALA A 244 -24.03 2.66 -17.12
CA ALA A 244 -23.83 3.81 -16.22
C ALA A 244 -22.50 4.57 -16.46
N ALA A 245 -21.83 4.29 -17.56
CA ALA A 245 -20.54 4.87 -17.95
C ALA A 245 -20.55 6.41 -18.00
N ALA A 246 -21.69 7.03 -18.37
CA ALA A 246 -21.83 8.48 -18.44
C ALA A 246 -21.61 9.15 -17.07
N GLU A 247 -22.30 8.67 -16.05
CA GLU A 247 -22.20 9.23 -14.70
C GLU A 247 -20.81 9.03 -14.09
N VAL A 248 -20.15 7.89 -14.39
CA VAL A 248 -18.78 7.61 -13.95
C VAL A 248 -17.81 8.62 -14.55
N ALA A 249 -17.91 8.87 -15.86
CA ALA A 249 -17.05 9.82 -16.57
C ALA A 249 -17.28 11.25 -16.06
N GLU A 250 -18.53 11.68 -15.89
CA GLU A 250 -18.85 13.01 -15.38
C GLU A 250 -18.29 13.24 -13.97
N ARG A 251 -18.45 12.26 -13.08
CA ARG A 251 -17.95 12.36 -11.71
C ARG A 251 -16.43 12.39 -11.66
N ALA A 252 -15.76 11.44 -12.31
CA ALA A 252 -14.30 11.40 -12.34
C ALA A 252 -13.70 12.63 -13.02
N GLY A 253 -14.29 13.09 -14.12
CA GLY A 253 -13.91 14.30 -14.82
C GLY A 253 -14.05 15.57 -13.95
N THR A 254 -15.15 15.66 -13.19
CA THR A 254 -15.41 16.77 -12.28
C THR A 254 -14.34 16.84 -11.18
N VAL A 255 -14.00 15.69 -10.55
CA VAL A 255 -12.93 15.65 -9.54
C VAL A 255 -11.60 16.04 -10.14
N ALA A 256 -11.22 15.46 -11.27
CA ALA A 256 -9.98 15.78 -11.96
C ALA A 256 -9.86 17.28 -12.27
N ALA A 257 -10.93 17.88 -12.78
CA ALA A 257 -10.96 19.32 -13.08
C ALA A 257 -10.86 20.20 -11.82
N GLN A 258 -11.54 19.81 -10.73
CA GLN A 258 -11.52 20.55 -9.46
C GLN A 258 -10.17 20.46 -8.74
N THR A 259 -9.49 19.33 -8.84
CA THR A 259 -8.22 19.07 -8.15
C THR A 259 -7.00 19.37 -9.02
N GLY A 260 -7.18 19.59 -10.30
CA GLY A 260 -6.07 19.76 -11.27
C GLY A 260 -5.29 18.48 -11.55
N GLN A 261 -5.80 17.32 -11.12
CA GLN A 261 -5.16 16.03 -11.34
C GLN A 261 -5.42 15.54 -12.77
N LYS A 262 -4.45 14.81 -13.33
CA LYS A 262 -4.60 14.14 -14.62
C LYS A 262 -5.28 12.78 -14.44
N VAL A 263 -6.20 12.43 -15.34
CA VAL A 263 -6.71 11.06 -15.46
C VAL A 263 -5.73 10.27 -16.34
N ALA A 264 -5.05 9.30 -15.74
CA ALA A 264 -4.07 8.45 -16.43
C ALA A 264 -4.73 7.45 -17.37
N GLY A 265 -5.95 7.01 -17.05
CA GLY A 265 -6.73 6.11 -17.90
C GLY A 265 -7.86 5.40 -17.19
N VAL A 266 -8.55 4.57 -17.95
CA VAL A 266 -9.72 3.78 -17.54
C VAL A 266 -9.35 2.29 -17.54
N ILE A 267 -9.82 1.57 -16.53
CA ILE A 267 -9.76 0.11 -16.43
C ILE A 267 -11.18 -0.43 -16.39
N GLU A 268 -11.55 -1.25 -17.38
CA GLU A 268 -12.82 -1.93 -17.39
C GLU A 268 -12.69 -3.28 -16.69
N ASN A 269 -13.29 -3.42 -15.52
CA ASN A 269 -13.32 -4.67 -14.77
C ASN A 269 -14.61 -5.45 -15.06
N MET A 270 -14.59 -6.77 -14.85
CA MET A 270 -15.73 -7.67 -15.10
C MET A 270 -16.19 -7.65 -16.56
N SER A 271 -15.25 -7.48 -17.50
CA SER A 271 -15.56 -7.28 -18.93
C SER A 271 -16.21 -8.49 -19.58
N TRP A 272 -15.81 -9.70 -19.23
CA TRP A 272 -16.40 -10.96 -19.70
C TRP A 272 -16.06 -12.10 -18.74
N LEU A 273 -16.81 -13.20 -18.86
CA LEU A 273 -16.48 -14.48 -18.26
C LEU A 273 -15.90 -15.39 -19.35
N ALA A 274 -14.71 -15.98 -19.14
CA ALA A 274 -14.17 -17.02 -19.99
C ALA A 274 -14.85 -18.34 -19.66
N LEU A 275 -15.57 -18.92 -20.65
CA LEU A 275 -16.18 -20.23 -20.53
C LEU A 275 -15.16 -21.35 -20.75
N PRO A 276 -15.40 -22.58 -20.24
CA PRO A 276 -14.52 -23.74 -20.49
C PRO A 276 -14.35 -24.08 -21.97
N THR A 277 -15.30 -23.66 -22.82
CA THR A 277 -15.24 -23.79 -24.28
C THR A 277 -14.25 -22.84 -24.96
N GLY A 278 -13.72 -21.85 -24.21
CA GLY A 278 -12.90 -20.75 -24.74
C GLY A 278 -13.71 -19.56 -25.24
N GLU A 279 -15.02 -19.64 -25.24
CA GLU A 279 -15.90 -18.53 -25.60
C GLU A 279 -15.94 -17.48 -24.49
N ARG A 280 -16.22 -16.22 -24.87
CA ARG A 280 -16.40 -15.10 -23.93
C ARG A 280 -17.89 -14.82 -23.74
N MET A 281 -18.34 -14.79 -22.50
CA MET A 281 -19.71 -14.41 -22.15
C MET A 281 -19.72 -13.01 -21.53
N GLU A 282 -20.39 -12.07 -22.15
CA GLU A 282 -20.53 -10.67 -21.70
C GLU A 282 -21.69 -10.54 -20.70
N LEU A 283 -21.46 -10.92 -19.43
CA LEU A 283 -22.50 -10.94 -18.39
C LEU A 283 -23.08 -9.55 -18.07
N PHE A 284 -22.27 -8.51 -18.20
CA PHE A 284 -22.62 -7.13 -17.86
C PHE A 284 -22.66 -6.20 -19.08
N GLY A 285 -22.75 -6.76 -20.30
CA GLY A 285 -22.65 -6.03 -21.55
C GLY A 285 -21.20 -5.78 -21.96
N SER A 286 -20.98 -4.84 -22.87
CA SER A 286 -19.67 -4.52 -23.43
C SER A 286 -19.48 -3.03 -23.70
N GLY A 287 -18.22 -2.59 -23.78
CA GLY A 287 -17.85 -1.25 -24.25
C GLY A 287 -18.01 -0.11 -23.24
N GLY A 288 -18.41 -0.39 -21.99
CA GLY A 288 -18.57 0.66 -20.98
C GLY A 288 -17.27 1.40 -20.68
N GLY A 289 -16.13 0.70 -20.62
CA GLY A 289 -14.82 1.30 -20.40
C GLY A 289 -14.38 2.22 -21.54
N ALA A 290 -14.61 1.81 -22.79
CA ALA A 290 -14.34 2.64 -23.97
C ALA A 290 -15.19 3.92 -23.98
N LEU A 291 -16.47 3.79 -23.62
CA LEU A 291 -17.38 4.94 -23.53
C LEU A 291 -16.96 5.91 -22.41
N VAL A 292 -16.52 5.41 -21.25
CA VAL A 292 -15.96 6.26 -20.15
C VAL A 292 -14.72 6.98 -20.63
N SER A 293 -13.81 6.28 -21.29
CA SER A 293 -12.58 6.80 -21.86
C SER A 293 -12.85 7.95 -22.84
N GLU A 294 -13.73 7.76 -23.82
CA GLU A 294 -14.14 8.76 -24.81
C GLU A 294 -14.76 10.02 -24.15
N ARG A 295 -15.68 9.81 -23.20
CA ARG A 295 -16.36 10.91 -22.51
C ARG A 295 -15.42 11.71 -21.62
N LEU A 296 -14.51 11.04 -20.89
CA LEU A 296 -13.47 11.71 -20.10
C LEU A 296 -12.56 12.54 -21.00
N GLY A 297 -12.15 11.99 -22.13
CA GLY A 297 -11.36 12.74 -23.12
C GLY A 297 -12.07 13.99 -23.60
N SER A 298 -13.36 13.88 -23.90
CA SER A 298 -14.19 15.02 -24.33
C SER A 298 -14.33 16.11 -23.26
N VAL A 299 -14.54 15.70 -21.98
CA VAL A 299 -14.70 16.64 -20.85
C VAL A 299 -13.38 17.31 -20.47
N LEU A 300 -12.28 16.55 -20.47
CA LEU A 300 -10.97 17.01 -20.00
C LEU A 300 -10.13 17.69 -21.09
N GLY A 301 -10.49 17.51 -22.36
CA GLY A 301 -9.79 18.11 -23.49
C GLY A 301 -8.44 17.45 -23.84
N TYR A 302 -8.21 16.23 -23.36
CA TYR A 302 -7.05 15.41 -23.72
C TYR A 302 -7.42 13.93 -23.81
N ASP A 303 -6.59 13.12 -24.47
CA ASP A 303 -6.84 11.69 -24.64
C ASP A 303 -6.70 10.95 -23.29
N VAL A 304 -7.74 10.22 -22.92
CA VAL A 304 -7.80 9.37 -21.73
C VAL A 304 -7.90 7.91 -22.20
N PRO A 305 -6.83 7.11 -22.15
CA PRO A 305 -6.82 5.77 -22.72
C PRO A 305 -7.63 4.77 -21.90
N LEU A 306 -8.26 3.79 -22.59
CA LEU A 306 -8.67 2.53 -21.97
C LEU A 306 -7.40 1.68 -21.79
N LEU A 307 -6.94 1.53 -20.55
CA LEU A 307 -5.70 0.82 -20.23
C LEU A 307 -5.84 -0.68 -20.35
N GLY A 308 -7.04 -1.19 -20.14
CA GLY A 308 -7.30 -2.62 -20.26
C GLY A 308 -8.68 -3.02 -19.80
N SER A 309 -9.06 -4.25 -20.19
CA SER A 309 -10.30 -4.91 -19.81
C SER A 309 -9.97 -6.21 -19.06
N ILE A 310 -10.49 -6.34 -17.84
CA ILE A 310 -10.20 -7.45 -16.93
C ILE A 310 -11.39 -8.41 -16.93
N PRO A 311 -11.18 -9.70 -17.22
CA PRO A 311 -12.26 -10.68 -17.18
C PRO A 311 -12.71 -11.00 -15.76
N LEU A 312 -13.91 -11.55 -15.62
CA LEU A 312 -14.31 -12.28 -14.42
C LEU A 312 -13.53 -13.59 -14.35
N ASP A 313 -12.96 -13.86 -13.18
CA ASP A 313 -12.29 -15.13 -12.89
C ASP A 313 -12.85 -15.72 -11.58
N VAL A 314 -13.35 -16.95 -11.67
CA VAL A 314 -13.91 -17.66 -10.50
C VAL A 314 -12.85 -17.91 -9.43
N ARG A 315 -11.60 -18.11 -9.84
CA ARG A 315 -10.45 -18.34 -8.94
C ARG A 315 -10.18 -17.12 -8.03
N LEU A 316 -10.53 -15.92 -8.49
CA LEU A 316 -10.37 -14.71 -7.69
C LEU A 316 -11.24 -14.75 -6.42
N ARG A 317 -12.43 -15.37 -6.49
CA ARG A 317 -13.31 -15.58 -5.34
C ARG A 317 -12.77 -16.64 -4.37
N GLU A 318 -12.08 -17.65 -4.90
CA GLU A 318 -11.57 -18.78 -4.12
C GLU A 318 -10.27 -18.46 -3.41
N GLY A 319 -9.51 -17.48 -3.91
CA GLY A 319 -8.20 -17.06 -3.38
C GLY A 319 -8.23 -15.78 -2.54
N GLY A 320 -9.38 -15.14 -2.39
CA GLY A 320 -9.56 -13.87 -1.69
C GLY A 320 -10.11 -14.00 -0.26
#